data_32b5f36783e0def0975f76528253a811
#
_entry.id   32b5f36783e0def0975f76528253a811
#
_cell.length_a   1.000
_cell.length_b   1.000
_cell.length_c   1.000
_cell.angle_alpha   90.00
_cell.angle_beta   90.00
_cell.angle_gamma   90.00
#
_symmetry.space_group_name_H-M   'P 1'
#
loop_
_entity.id
_entity.type
_entity.pdbx_description
1 polymer ?
#
loop_
_entity_poly.entity_id
_entity_poly.type
_entity_poly.pdbx_seq_one_letter_code
_entity_poly.pdbx_strand_id
1 'polypeptide(L)'
;MKHTFRSVFTLFMASLLFLVSCKKPVEPQQPGGDPGPMPGLSHKYRITADALPGLPNQPIANIFAKFDVKNAQDELVVNNKLVAISYNGKFVTEEMELPAGSYRISKLMIVSGTGNVLYAVPVTNSAKAAGVSKPLAYPMVLPAATSLDIASEFLKVEASDKAVDFGYAADEFGTGSTPVEEALSIKIKTSIKVGDVLYDSIPSSLVYRTFSATNELLSVKFISLAAGTNIVQLDKTAAQHDFIVQKWGRDYTKRIAKTDIRTDAVYVFGEEKEAKKLRSEITSRWDGNQYKAESKNSYLYNGKGQLLKIEYMLKKASDGSPFIAKSEMFEYANDKVEKINAYGENNVFTGATLFGYNAAGKVNRITEDILNGTKTDVAVTYHGANADGISEISLRYSYSHTSIIMNYYQRWNTAGNRFSENSQTSNGNNEGGEYSYDHNINPYAHMNWPNLFLSNTSKNNLVAQQRSYYGSYPTNVAYSFEYKYDNEGYPIELVRRYKSYLTGQHLFTTKTVYNY
;
A
#
# COMPACT_ATOMS: atom_id res chain seq x y z
N MET A 1 -60.92 19.23 23.25
CA MET A 1 -61.79 18.50 22.34
C MET A 1 -61.15 17.16 22.05
N LYS A 2 -61.76 16.10 22.56
CA LYS A 2 -61.41 14.70 22.34
C LYS A 2 -62.16 14.19 21.10
N HIS A 3 -61.68 13.08 20.54
CA HIS A 3 -62.17 12.32 19.40
C HIS A 3 -61.63 12.84 18.07
N THR A 4 -60.80 12.04 17.32
CA THR A 4 -61.07 10.78 16.63
C THR A 4 -59.74 10.24 16.10
N PHE A 5 -59.23 9.15 16.65
CA PHE A 5 -58.12 8.37 16.09
C PHE A 5 -58.41 6.89 16.38
N ARG A 6 -59.38 6.34 15.67
CA ARG A 6 -59.66 4.90 15.61
C ARG A 6 -60.33 4.62 14.26
N SER A 7 -59.57 4.13 13.29
CA SER A 7 -60.05 3.38 12.14
C SER A 7 -59.08 3.44 10.95
N VAL A 8 -57.88 2.92 11.07
CA VAL A 8 -57.04 2.52 9.93
C VAL A 8 -56.07 1.35 10.33
N PHE A 9 -56.48 0.51 11.28
CA PHE A 9 -55.62 -0.59 11.74
C PHE A 9 -56.21 -1.99 11.48
N THR A 10 -57.17 -2.11 10.57
CA THR A 10 -57.87 -3.40 10.35
C THR A 10 -57.88 -3.88 8.92
N LEU A 11 -57.00 -3.42 8.04
CA LEU A 11 -56.95 -3.91 6.64
C LEU A 11 -55.58 -4.33 6.14
N PHE A 12 -54.64 -4.68 7.04
CA PHE A 12 -53.31 -5.17 6.66
C PHE A 12 -52.94 -6.54 7.22
N MET A 13 -53.96 -7.30 7.69
CA MET A 13 -53.72 -8.61 8.31
C MET A 13 -54.37 -9.79 7.52
N ALA A 14 -54.65 -9.60 6.24
CA ALA A 14 -55.30 -10.65 5.40
C ALA A 14 -54.49 -11.04 4.15
N SER A 15 -53.18 -10.73 4.06
CA SER A 15 -52.36 -11.13 2.89
C SER A 15 -51.10 -11.92 3.26
N LEU A 16 -51.01 -12.50 4.46
CA LEU A 16 -49.84 -13.23 4.92
C LEU A 16 -50.10 -14.71 5.17
N LEU A 17 -50.82 -15.35 4.30
CA LEU A 17 -51.08 -16.80 4.33
C LEU A 17 -51.14 -17.32 2.90
N PHE A 18 -50.00 -17.55 2.26
CA PHE A 18 -49.75 -18.51 1.18
C PHE A 18 -48.35 -18.33 0.60
N LEU A 19 -47.30 -18.63 1.42
CA LEU A 19 -46.04 -19.12 0.89
C LEU A 19 -45.51 -20.18 1.88
N VAL A 20 -46.15 -21.35 1.87
CA VAL A 20 -45.52 -22.55 2.37
C VAL A 20 -44.57 -23.03 1.29
N SER A 21 -43.34 -22.53 1.34
CA SER A 21 -42.22 -23.08 0.61
C SER A 21 -41.80 -24.38 1.30
N CYS A 22 -41.85 -25.47 0.62
CA CYS A 22 -41.35 -26.78 1.02
C CYS A 22 -39.89 -26.64 1.51
N LYS A 23 -39.66 -26.70 2.80
CA LYS A 23 -38.36 -27.00 3.35
C LYS A 23 -38.07 -28.48 3.06
N LYS A 24 -37.02 -28.76 2.28
CA LYS A 24 -36.38 -30.06 2.27
C LYS A 24 -36.04 -30.46 3.71
N PRO A 25 -36.19 -31.72 4.11
CA PRO A 25 -35.74 -32.19 5.40
C PRO A 25 -34.24 -31.92 5.54
N VAL A 26 -33.86 -31.25 6.59
CA VAL A 26 -32.45 -31.12 6.98
C VAL A 26 -32.03 -32.48 7.50
N GLU A 27 -31.14 -33.17 6.81
CA GLU A 27 -30.47 -34.35 7.35
C GLU A 27 -29.77 -33.95 8.66
N PRO A 28 -29.80 -34.78 9.70
CA PRO A 28 -29.13 -34.50 10.94
C PRO A 28 -27.61 -34.49 10.69
N GLN A 29 -26.96 -33.33 10.88
CA GLN A 29 -25.52 -33.22 10.86
C GLN A 29 -24.93 -34.13 11.94
N GLN A 30 -24.09 -35.04 11.53
CA GLN A 30 -23.21 -35.80 12.44
C GLN A 30 -22.31 -34.82 13.19
N PRO A 31 -22.20 -34.89 14.51
CA PRO A 31 -21.25 -34.11 15.28
C PRO A 31 -19.84 -34.70 15.07
N GLY A 32 -18.92 -33.94 14.46
CA GLY A 32 -17.50 -34.29 14.44
C GLY A 32 -16.81 -34.33 13.10
N GLY A 33 -17.29 -33.62 12.08
CA GLY A 33 -16.50 -33.33 10.88
C GLY A 33 -15.83 -31.97 11.04
N ASP A 34 -14.51 -31.94 10.97
CA ASP A 34 -13.74 -30.73 10.81
C ASP A 34 -14.33 -29.88 9.66
N PRO A 35 -14.66 -28.60 9.83
CA PRO A 35 -15.17 -27.80 8.74
C PRO A 35 -14.10 -27.74 7.66
N GLY A 36 -14.31 -28.43 6.56
CA GLY A 36 -13.43 -28.38 5.41
C GLY A 36 -13.14 -26.93 5.00
N PRO A 37 -11.97 -26.66 4.42
CA PRO A 37 -11.53 -25.31 4.13
C PRO A 37 -12.55 -24.55 3.31
N MET A 38 -12.99 -23.40 3.80
CA MET A 38 -13.83 -22.48 3.04
C MET A 38 -13.08 -22.04 1.78
N PRO A 39 -13.66 -22.22 0.57
CA PRO A 39 -13.00 -21.79 -0.66
C PRO A 39 -12.86 -20.28 -0.68
N GLY A 40 -11.64 -19.76 -0.79
CA GLY A 40 -11.40 -18.39 -1.19
C GLY A 40 -10.66 -17.46 -0.22
N LEU A 41 -10.23 -17.88 0.97
CA LEU A 41 -9.37 -17.06 1.83
C LEU A 41 -7.93 -17.57 1.74
N SER A 42 -7.07 -16.80 1.08
CA SER A 42 -5.62 -17.00 1.14
C SER A 42 -5.06 -16.46 2.46
N HIS A 43 -4.09 -17.17 3.03
CA HIS A 43 -3.43 -16.81 4.27
C HIS A 43 -1.96 -16.54 4.00
N LYS A 44 -1.42 -15.56 4.70
CA LYS A 44 -0.07 -15.06 4.48
C LYS A 44 0.92 -15.73 5.42
N TYR A 45 2.13 -16.03 4.90
CA TYR A 45 3.24 -16.53 5.69
C TYR A 45 4.57 -16.00 5.16
N ARG A 46 5.58 -15.97 6.03
CA ARG A 46 6.96 -15.60 5.70
C ARG A 46 7.91 -16.59 6.36
N ILE A 47 9.06 -16.82 5.73
CA ILE A 47 10.17 -17.56 6.32
C ILE A 47 11.15 -16.54 6.89
N THR A 48 11.61 -16.76 8.12
CA THR A 48 12.51 -15.86 8.82
C THR A 48 13.72 -16.60 9.37
N ALA A 49 14.86 -15.90 9.49
CA ALA A 49 16.03 -16.38 10.19
C ALA A 49 16.69 -15.22 10.95
N ASP A 50 17.04 -15.42 12.21
CA ASP A 50 17.67 -14.37 13.02
C ASP A 50 19.08 -14.08 12.55
N ALA A 51 19.81 -15.11 12.10
CA ALA A 51 21.15 -14.99 11.53
C ALA A 51 21.42 -16.05 10.46
N LEU A 52 22.32 -15.73 9.54
CA LEU A 52 22.90 -16.69 8.59
C LEU A 52 24.39 -16.82 8.92
N PRO A 53 24.88 -18.01 9.32
CA PRO A 53 26.24 -18.20 9.78
C PRO A 53 27.29 -17.69 8.79
N GLY A 54 28.18 -16.78 9.24
CA GLY A 54 29.24 -16.20 8.40
C GLY A 54 28.81 -15.08 7.47
N LEU A 55 27.52 -14.67 7.48
CA LEU A 55 27.07 -13.45 6.82
C LEU A 55 26.90 -12.31 7.83
N PRO A 56 27.23 -11.06 7.44
CA PRO A 56 26.93 -9.92 8.28
C PRO A 56 25.42 -9.70 8.39
N ASN A 57 24.96 -9.27 9.57
CA ASN A 57 23.56 -8.91 9.82
C ASN A 57 23.22 -7.56 9.15
N GLN A 58 23.19 -7.55 7.84
CA GLN A 58 22.88 -6.39 6.99
C GLN A 58 22.20 -6.84 5.69
N PRO A 59 21.57 -5.94 4.95
CA PRO A 59 20.99 -6.27 3.64
C PRO A 59 22.01 -6.90 2.69
N ILE A 60 21.69 -8.04 2.13
CA ILE A 60 22.52 -8.76 1.16
C ILE A 60 21.73 -8.83 -0.16
N ALA A 61 22.36 -8.36 -1.23
CA ALA A 61 21.77 -8.44 -2.56
C ALA A 61 21.89 -9.87 -3.12
N ASN A 62 20.91 -10.27 -3.94
CA ASN A 62 20.93 -11.49 -4.74
C ASN A 62 20.96 -12.82 -3.97
N ILE A 63 20.28 -12.90 -2.84
CA ILE A 63 19.99 -14.16 -2.18
C ILE A 63 18.48 -14.45 -2.16
N PHE A 64 18.13 -15.72 -2.32
CA PHE A 64 16.74 -16.17 -2.42
C PHE A 64 16.52 -17.39 -1.54
N ALA A 65 15.34 -17.47 -0.92
CA ALA A 65 14.86 -18.73 -0.35
C ALA A 65 14.33 -19.61 -1.48
N LYS A 66 14.84 -20.84 -1.59
CA LYS A 66 14.31 -21.91 -2.44
C LYS A 66 13.64 -22.94 -1.55
N PHE A 67 12.36 -23.19 -1.76
CA PHE A 67 11.63 -24.10 -0.86
C PHE A 67 10.48 -24.83 -1.55
N ASP A 68 10.08 -25.95 -0.91
CA ASP A 68 8.92 -26.75 -1.26
C ASP A 68 7.95 -26.82 -0.09
N VAL A 69 6.64 -26.78 -0.39
CA VAL A 69 5.57 -26.97 0.58
C VAL A 69 4.68 -28.12 0.16
N LYS A 70 4.37 -28.98 1.09
CA LYS A 70 3.42 -30.09 0.93
C LYS A 70 2.18 -29.85 1.78
N ASN A 71 1.02 -30.32 1.30
CA ASN A 71 -0.24 -30.32 2.06
C ASN A 71 -0.31 -31.51 3.03
N ALA A 72 -1.42 -31.64 3.75
CA ALA A 72 -1.65 -32.74 4.70
C ALA A 72 -1.69 -34.13 4.04
N GLN A 73 -1.96 -34.20 2.75
CA GLN A 73 -1.96 -35.44 1.95
C GLN A 73 -0.60 -35.77 1.34
N ASP A 74 0.46 -35.05 1.73
CA ASP A 74 1.83 -35.15 1.20
C ASP A 74 1.98 -34.74 -0.27
N GLU A 75 1.00 -34.05 -0.83
CA GLU A 75 1.06 -33.52 -2.19
C GLU A 75 1.85 -32.21 -2.20
N LEU A 76 2.68 -32.04 -3.22
CA LEU A 76 3.51 -30.87 -3.42
C LEU A 76 2.65 -29.69 -3.95
N VAL A 77 2.37 -28.71 -3.10
CA VAL A 77 1.56 -27.52 -3.45
C VAL A 77 2.41 -26.30 -3.82
N VAL A 78 3.67 -26.29 -3.37
CA VAL A 78 4.69 -25.32 -3.81
C VAL A 78 5.94 -26.09 -4.16
N ASN A 79 6.46 -25.89 -5.35
CA ASN A 79 7.63 -26.62 -5.88
C ASN A 79 8.73 -25.66 -6.29
N ASN A 80 9.92 -25.83 -5.70
CA ASN A 80 11.12 -25.04 -6.03
C ASN A 80 10.89 -23.53 -6.11
N LYS A 81 10.00 -23.01 -5.23
CA LYS A 81 9.66 -21.59 -5.19
C LYS A 81 10.90 -20.78 -4.78
N LEU A 82 11.25 -19.81 -5.60
CA LEU A 82 12.27 -18.82 -5.28
C LEU A 82 11.61 -17.53 -4.80
N VAL A 83 12.02 -17.04 -3.63
CA VAL A 83 11.52 -15.79 -3.04
C VAL A 83 12.71 -14.97 -2.53
N ALA A 84 12.73 -13.69 -2.84
CA ALA A 84 13.78 -12.78 -2.40
C ALA A 84 13.82 -12.71 -0.87
N ILE A 85 15.05 -12.58 -0.33
CA ILE A 85 15.29 -12.38 1.10
C ILE A 85 15.73 -10.94 1.31
N SER A 86 15.12 -10.28 2.28
CA SER A 86 15.52 -8.97 2.78
C SER A 86 16.03 -9.06 4.22
N TYR A 87 16.74 -8.04 4.69
CA TYR A 87 17.16 -7.92 6.09
C TYR A 87 16.51 -6.70 6.73
N ASN A 88 15.78 -6.94 7.83
CA ASN A 88 15.17 -5.91 8.67
C ASN A 88 15.31 -6.33 10.14
N GLY A 89 16.56 -6.26 10.67
CA GLY A 89 16.89 -6.80 11.99
C GLY A 89 16.95 -8.35 12.03
N LYS A 90 16.32 -9.04 11.09
CA LYS A 90 16.40 -10.47 10.80
C LYS A 90 16.26 -10.69 9.28
N PHE A 91 16.69 -11.84 8.78
CA PHE A 91 16.45 -12.23 7.39
C PHE A 91 15.00 -12.65 7.22
N VAL A 92 14.31 -12.10 6.22
CA VAL A 92 12.86 -12.29 6.00
C VAL A 92 12.59 -12.44 4.51
N THR A 93 11.78 -13.44 4.13
CA THR A 93 11.23 -13.53 2.77
C THR A 93 10.10 -12.52 2.57
N GLU A 94 9.77 -12.24 1.32
CA GLU A 94 8.48 -11.61 0.99
C GLU A 94 7.32 -12.45 1.50
N GLU A 95 6.16 -11.82 1.70
CA GLU A 95 4.92 -12.52 2.08
C GLU A 95 4.47 -13.45 0.96
N MET A 96 4.09 -14.65 1.34
CA MET A 96 3.56 -15.69 0.46
C MET A 96 2.16 -16.06 0.91
N GLU A 97 1.35 -16.55 -0.01
CA GLU A 97 -0.05 -16.88 0.25
C GLU A 97 -0.34 -18.35 -0.07
N LEU A 98 -1.09 -19.00 0.81
CA LEU A 98 -1.69 -20.31 0.62
C LEU A 98 -3.12 -20.31 1.18
N PRO A 99 -4.01 -21.20 0.71
CA PRO A 99 -5.30 -21.42 1.35
C PRO A 99 -5.16 -21.79 2.84
N ALA A 100 -6.21 -21.60 3.64
CA ALA A 100 -6.22 -22.12 5.03
C ALA A 100 -6.00 -23.63 5.02
N GLY A 101 -5.15 -24.12 5.93
CA GLY A 101 -4.89 -25.55 5.99
C GLY A 101 -3.64 -25.92 6.77
N SER A 102 -3.41 -27.22 6.85
CA SER A 102 -2.20 -27.80 7.42
C SER A 102 -1.22 -28.13 6.29
N TYR A 103 0.00 -27.64 6.44
CA TYR A 103 1.07 -27.79 5.48
C TYR A 103 2.36 -28.22 6.18
N ARG A 104 3.39 -28.55 5.41
CA ARG A 104 4.76 -28.71 5.89
C ARG A 104 5.76 -28.18 4.87
N ILE A 105 6.78 -27.48 5.32
CA ILE A 105 7.94 -27.14 4.49
C ILE A 105 8.82 -28.37 4.41
N SER A 106 8.97 -28.94 3.24
CA SER A 106 9.72 -30.18 3.00
C SER A 106 11.12 -29.95 2.43
N LYS A 107 11.38 -28.77 1.87
CA LYS A 107 12.68 -28.30 1.40
C LYS A 107 12.84 -26.85 1.74
N LEU A 108 14.02 -26.42 2.19
CA LEU A 108 14.32 -25.02 2.45
C LEU A 108 15.83 -24.77 2.36
N MET A 109 16.20 -23.94 1.39
CA MET A 109 17.58 -23.55 1.11
C MET A 109 17.66 -22.06 0.87
N ILE A 110 18.83 -21.47 1.07
CA ILE A 110 19.16 -20.14 0.57
C ILE A 110 20.15 -20.31 -0.58
N VAL A 111 19.78 -19.75 -1.70
CA VAL A 111 20.56 -19.81 -2.93
C VAL A 111 21.01 -18.42 -3.36
N SER A 112 22.17 -18.35 -4.00
CA SER A 112 22.61 -17.14 -4.68
C SER A 112 21.75 -16.85 -5.92
N GLY A 113 21.84 -15.66 -6.46
CA GLY A 113 21.22 -15.32 -7.75
C GLY A 113 21.68 -16.19 -8.93
N THR A 114 22.78 -16.91 -8.76
CA THR A 114 23.30 -17.89 -9.73
C THR A 114 22.78 -19.31 -9.50
N GLY A 115 21.95 -19.51 -8.46
CA GLY A 115 21.35 -20.82 -8.14
C GLY A 115 22.22 -21.69 -7.24
N ASN A 116 23.44 -21.26 -6.86
CA ASN A 116 24.29 -22.03 -5.94
C ASN A 116 23.67 -22.02 -4.54
N VAL A 117 23.59 -23.18 -3.90
CA VAL A 117 23.12 -23.31 -2.53
C VAL A 117 24.20 -22.79 -1.58
N LEU A 118 23.84 -21.75 -0.80
CA LEU A 118 24.71 -21.12 0.20
C LEU A 118 24.45 -21.66 1.60
N TYR A 119 23.19 -21.89 1.91
CA TYR A 119 22.71 -22.40 3.18
C TYR A 119 21.56 -23.39 2.95
N ALA A 120 21.42 -24.34 3.85
CA ALA A 120 20.30 -25.28 3.80
C ALA A 120 19.83 -25.64 5.23
N VAL A 121 18.54 -25.90 5.37
CA VAL A 121 17.97 -26.49 6.58
C VAL A 121 17.99 -27.99 6.40
N PRO A 122 18.70 -28.74 7.25
CA PRO A 122 18.77 -30.20 7.08
C PRO A 122 17.40 -30.86 7.35
N VAL A 123 17.14 -31.93 6.62
CA VAL A 123 15.95 -32.78 6.83
C VAL A 123 16.16 -33.67 8.06
N THR A 124 15.11 -33.95 8.80
CA THR A 124 15.12 -34.87 9.95
C THR A 124 15.78 -36.22 9.56
N ASN A 125 16.61 -36.73 10.41
CA ASN A 125 17.42 -37.95 10.23
C ASN A 125 18.54 -37.85 9.17
N SER A 126 18.83 -36.70 8.61
CA SER A 126 20.03 -36.49 7.78
C SER A 126 21.29 -36.36 8.64
N ALA A 127 22.46 -36.53 8.05
CA ALA A 127 23.75 -36.45 8.76
C ALA A 127 23.98 -35.08 9.41
N LYS A 128 23.45 -34.02 8.82
CA LYS A 128 23.55 -32.63 9.31
C LYS A 128 22.39 -32.20 10.24
N ALA A 129 21.37 -33.05 10.46
CA ALA A 129 20.18 -32.71 11.25
C ALA A 129 20.49 -32.25 12.69
N ALA A 130 21.53 -32.80 13.31
CA ALA A 130 21.96 -32.42 14.66
C ALA A 130 22.54 -31.00 14.76
N GLY A 131 22.83 -30.34 13.62
CA GLY A 131 23.35 -28.98 13.58
C GLY A 131 22.31 -27.88 13.74
N VAL A 132 21.02 -28.22 13.77
CA VAL A 132 19.90 -27.27 13.97
C VAL A 132 18.94 -27.79 15.04
N SER A 133 18.27 -26.90 15.75
CA SER A 133 17.30 -27.30 16.78
C SER A 133 15.99 -27.81 16.18
N LYS A 134 15.67 -27.39 14.95
CA LYS A 134 14.45 -27.75 14.24
C LYS A 134 14.78 -28.16 12.79
N PRO A 135 15.10 -29.43 12.54
CA PRO A 135 15.26 -29.91 11.16
C PRO A 135 13.92 -30.03 10.43
N LEU A 136 13.94 -30.01 9.10
CA LEU A 136 12.74 -30.22 8.26
C LEU A 136 12.18 -31.65 8.47
N ALA A 137 10.88 -31.89 8.30
CA ALA A 137 9.85 -30.99 7.75
C ALA A 137 9.15 -30.22 8.85
N TYR A 138 9.02 -28.90 8.67
CA TYR A 138 8.25 -28.07 9.62
C TYR A 138 6.76 -28.20 9.38
N PRO A 139 5.97 -28.58 10.40
CA PRO A 139 4.53 -28.43 10.33
C PRO A 139 4.16 -26.93 10.33
N MET A 140 3.23 -26.56 9.48
CA MET A 140 2.73 -25.21 9.32
C MET A 140 1.20 -25.24 9.27
N VAL A 141 0.55 -24.67 10.28
CA VAL A 141 -0.90 -24.46 10.26
C VAL A 141 -1.15 -22.99 9.96
N LEU A 142 -1.81 -22.70 8.85
CA LEU A 142 -2.16 -21.34 8.48
C LEU A 142 -3.54 -20.99 9.05
N PRO A 143 -3.60 -20.14 10.10
CA PRO A 143 -4.87 -19.72 10.70
C PRO A 143 -5.55 -18.66 9.85
N ALA A 144 -6.88 -18.62 9.92
CA ALA A 144 -7.67 -17.58 9.27
C ALA A 144 -7.31 -16.20 9.87
N ALA A 145 -6.80 -15.26 9.07
CA ALA A 145 -6.65 -13.83 9.35
C ALA A 145 -5.32 -13.30 9.93
N THR A 146 -4.24 -14.07 10.08
CA THR A 146 -2.94 -13.53 10.53
C THR A 146 -1.80 -13.96 9.60
N SER A 147 -0.76 -13.12 9.43
CA SER A 147 0.49 -13.54 8.79
C SER A 147 1.30 -14.41 9.77
N LEU A 148 1.83 -15.54 9.29
CA LEU A 148 2.64 -16.47 10.07
C LEU A 148 4.12 -16.29 9.76
N ASP A 149 4.94 -15.97 10.76
CA ASP A 149 6.39 -15.98 10.65
C ASP A 149 6.92 -17.38 11.02
N ILE A 150 7.63 -18.02 10.08
CA ILE A 150 8.23 -19.34 10.26
C ILE A 150 9.72 -19.15 10.51
N ALA A 151 10.13 -19.20 11.77
CA ALA A 151 11.52 -19.11 12.15
C ALA A 151 12.29 -20.38 11.77
N SER A 152 13.38 -20.24 11.02
CA SER A 152 14.20 -21.32 10.49
C SER A 152 15.67 -21.11 10.83
N GLU A 153 16.36 -22.23 11.12
CA GLU A 153 17.80 -22.27 11.36
C GLU A 153 18.51 -22.87 10.16
N PHE A 154 19.49 -22.16 9.63
CA PHE A 154 20.21 -22.56 8.45
C PHE A 154 21.64 -22.96 8.80
N LEU A 155 22.14 -24.02 8.18
CA LEU A 155 23.57 -24.35 8.16
C LEU A 155 24.18 -23.82 6.87
N LYS A 156 25.39 -23.28 6.99
CA LYS A 156 26.20 -22.93 5.83
C LYS A 156 26.59 -24.22 5.08
N VAL A 157 26.47 -24.20 3.77
CA VAL A 157 26.92 -25.29 2.91
C VAL A 157 28.39 -25.06 2.60
N GLU A 158 29.26 -26.00 3.03
CA GLU A 158 30.70 -25.94 2.79
C GLU A 158 31.04 -26.69 1.46
N ALA A 159 32.19 -26.42 0.89
CA ALA A 159 32.60 -27.00 -0.40
C ALA A 159 32.69 -28.54 -0.41
N SER A 160 32.85 -29.16 0.76
CA SER A 160 32.86 -30.62 0.93
C SER A 160 31.48 -31.23 1.12
N ASP A 161 30.45 -30.44 1.38
CA ASP A 161 29.12 -30.93 1.69
C ASP A 161 28.38 -31.41 0.45
N LYS A 162 27.64 -32.49 0.62
CA LYS A 162 26.76 -33.03 -0.41
C LYS A 162 25.30 -32.83 -0.02
N ALA A 163 24.43 -32.71 -1.02
CA ALA A 163 22.99 -32.55 -0.77
C ALA A 163 22.41 -33.68 0.11
N VAL A 164 22.90 -34.91 -0.08
CA VAL A 164 22.52 -36.10 0.70
C VAL A 164 22.88 -35.99 2.18
N ASP A 165 23.90 -35.22 2.56
CA ASP A 165 24.29 -35.00 3.95
C ASP A 165 23.22 -34.15 4.69
N PHE A 166 22.48 -33.31 3.96
CA PHE A 166 21.35 -32.53 4.42
C PHE A 166 20.00 -33.24 4.23
N GLY A 167 19.99 -34.45 3.63
CA GLY A 167 18.76 -35.20 3.36
C GLY A 167 18.02 -34.83 2.08
N TYR A 168 18.68 -34.14 1.16
CA TYR A 168 18.15 -33.79 -0.18
C TYR A 168 18.60 -34.76 -1.25
N ALA A 169 17.95 -34.71 -2.42
CA ALA A 169 18.42 -35.46 -3.59
C ALA A 169 19.83 -35.03 -4.00
N ALA A 170 20.62 -35.94 -4.55
CA ALA A 170 22.04 -35.70 -4.80
C ALA A 170 22.36 -34.54 -5.76
N ASP A 171 21.43 -34.20 -6.63
CA ASP A 171 21.48 -33.12 -7.61
C ASP A 171 21.00 -31.74 -7.10
N GLU A 172 20.42 -31.67 -5.88
CA GLU A 172 19.82 -30.45 -5.38
C GLU A 172 20.83 -29.32 -5.06
N PHE A 173 22.06 -29.65 -4.71
CA PHE A 173 23.13 -28.65 -4.50
C PHE A 173 23.86 -28.29 -5.81
N GLY A 174 23.48 -28.92 -6.93
CA GLY A 174 24.15 -28.78 -8.20
C GLY A 174 25.44 -29.64 -8.25
N THR A 175 25.83 -30.12 -9.41
CA THR A 175 27.14 -30.76 -9.61
C THR A 175 28.21 -29.67 -9.51
N GLY A 176 29.10 -29.80 -8.54
CA GLY A 176 30.13 -28.82 -8.25
C GLY A 176 30.92 -28.38 -9.48
N SER A 177 31.25 -27.11 -9.50
CA SER A 177 32.29 -26.46 -10.29
C SER A 177 32.26 -26.66 -11.81
N THR A 178 31.18 -26.24 -12.45
CA THR A 178 31.37 -25.47 -13.68
C THR A 178 31.77 -24.06 -13.25
N PRO A 179 32.80 -23.42 -13.84
CA PRO A 179 33.07 -22.01 -13.61
C PRO A 179 31.74 -21.29 -13.82
N VAL A 180 31.25 -20.56 -12.78
CA VAL A 180 29.99 -19.82 -12.88
C VAL A 180 30.22 -18.79 -13.97
N GLU A 181 29.78 -19.10 -15.16
CA GLU A 181 29.68 -18.11 -16.21
C GLU A 181 28.78 -17.00 -15.64
N GLU A 182 29.31 -15.80 -15.50
CA GLU A 182 28.63 -14.68 -14.87
C GLU A 182 27.19 -14.60 -15.37
N ALA A 183 26.23 -14.72 -14.46
CA ALA A 183 24.82 -14.71 -14.83
C ALA A 183 24.50 -13.41 -15.56
N LEU A 184 24.06 -13.51 -16.80
CA LEU A 184 23.64 -12.35 -17.55
C LEU A 184 22.39 -11.77 -16.88
N SER A 185 22.47 -10.56 -16.33
CA SER A 185 21.37 -9.91 -15.65
C SER A 185 21.29 -8.44 -16.01
N ILE A 186 20.10 -7.86 -15.87
CA ILE A 186 19.88 -6.42 -16.01
C ILE A 186 19.18 -5.87 -14.78
N LYS A 187 19.34 -4.57 -14.57
CA LYS A 187 18.61 -3.82 -13.56
C LYS A 187 17.41 -3.14 -14.18
N ILE A 188 16.21 -3.39 -13.66
CA ILE A 188 14.96 -2.80 -14.15
C ILE A 188 14.33 -1.95 -13.05
N LYS A 189 13.83 -0.77 -13.43
CA LYS A 189 13.07 0.13 -12.57
C LYS A 189 11.85 0.64 -13.33
N THR A 190 10.69 0.72 -12.65
CA THR A 190 9.48 1.34 -13.19
C THR A 190 9.33 2.76 -12.65
N SER A 191 9.22 3.74 -13.57
CA SER A 191 9.12 5.15 -13.22
C SER A 191 8.18 5.85 -14.20
N ILE A 192 7.07 6.40 -13.69
CA ILE A 192 6.02 7.03 -14.49
C ILE A 192 5.79 8.46 -13.99
N LYS A 193 5.86 9.44 -14.88
CA LYS A 193 5.49 10.81 -14.57
C LYS A 193 4.02 11.04 -14.92
N VAL A 194 3.22 11.46 -13.95
CA VAL A 194 1.80 11.78 -14.14
C VAL A 194 1.61 13.27 -13.86
N GLY A 195 1.30 14.06 -14.87
CA GLY A 195 1.37 15.51 -14.76
C GLY A 195 2.74 15.96 -14.26
N ASP A 196 2.80 16.74 -13.18
CA ASP A 196 4.05 17.20 -12.57
C ASP A 196 4.62 16.25 -11.51
N VAL A 197 3.93 15.15 -11.21
CA VAL A 197 4.30 14.21 -10.13
C VAL A 197 5.03 13.00 -10.70
N LEU A 198 6.28 12.80 -10.29
CA LEU A 198 7.05 11.60 -10.63
C LEU A 198 6.77 10.47 -9.63
N TYR A 199 6.25 9.36 -10.11
CA TYR A 199 6.10 8.09 -9.40
C TYR A 199 7.29 7.21 -9.73
N ASP A 200 8.36 7.38 -8.97
CA ASP A 200 9.61 6.66 -9.19
C ASP A 200 9.64 5.35 -8.40
N SER A 201 10.28 4.34 -8.99
CA SER A 201 10.56 3.07 -8.30
C SER A 201 9.31 2.34 -7.80
N ILE A 202 8.22 2.34 -8.59
CA ILE A 202 6.94 1.73 -8.24
C ILE A 202 6.88 0.23 -8.60
N PRO A 203 6.16 -0.61 -7.81
CA PRO A 203 5.99 -2.02 -8.15
C PRO A 203 5.15 -2.19 -9.42
N SER A 204 5.49 -3.21 -10.21
CA SER A 204 4.86 -3.50 -11.50
C SER A 204 4.94 -4.98 -11.84
N SER A 205 4.36 -5.38 -12.97
CA SER A 205 4.52 -6.73 -13.52
C SER A 205 5.40 -6.67 -14.77
N LEU A 206 6.23 -7.68 -14.98
CA LEU A 206 7.07 -7.83 -16.16
C LEU A 206 6.72 -9.12 -16.89
N VAL A 207 6.41 -9.02 -18.18
CA VAL A 207 6.43 -10.15 -19.10
C VAL A 207 7.77 -10.13 -19.81
N TYR A 208 8.58 -11.13 -19.54
CA TYR A 208 9.90 -11.31 -20.14
C TYR A 208 9.84 -12.42 -21.20
N ARG A 209 10.17 -12.07 -22.45
CA ARG A 209 10.19 -12.99 -23.58
C ARG A 209 11.58 -13.10 -24.15
N THR A 210 11.94 -14.28 -24.63
CA THR A 210 13.22 -14.54 -25.28
C THR A 210 13.02 -15.09 -26.68
N PHE A 211 13.92 -14.72 -27.58
CA PHE A 211 13.85 -15.13 -29.00
C PHE A 211 15.18 -15.63 -29.49
N SER A 212 15.12 -16.56 -30.45
CA SER A 212 16.28 -17.05 -31.19
C SER A 212 16.84 -16.00 -32.18
N ALA A 213 17.94 -16.28 -32.82
CA ALA A 213 18.49 -15.44 -33.90
C ALA A 213 17.57 -15.37 -35.13
N THR A 214 16.70 -16.36 -35.31
CA THR A 214 15.66 -16.41 -36.37
C THR A 214 14.33 -15.77 -35.91
N ASN A 215 14.32 -15.09 -34.74
CA ASN A 215 13.13 -14.43 -34.13
C ASN A 215 12.02 -15.41 -33.72
N GLU A 216 12.37 -16.68 -33.43
CA GLU A 216 11.43 -17.65 -32.88
C GLU A 216 11.33 -17.45 -31.37
N LEU A 217 10.12 -17.49 -30.80
CA LEU A 217 9.88 -17.37 -29.37
C LEU A 217 10.42 -18.61 -28.63
N LEU A 218 11.39 -18.41 -27.75
CA LEU A 218 12.00 -19.46 -26.95
C LEU A 218 11.33 -19.66 -25.59
N SER A 219 11.03 -18.54 -24.89
CA SER A 219 10.38 -18.59 -23.58
C SER A 219 9.57 -17.35 -23.27
N VAL A 220 8.63 -17.50 -22.33
CA VAL A 220 7.87 -16.39 -21.70
C VAL A 220 7.89 -16.60 -20.21
N LYS A 221 8.26 -15.55 -19.44
CA LYS A 221 8.23 -15.55 -17.97
C LYS A 221 7.44 -14.37 -17.48
N PHE A 222 6.67 -14.55 -16.39
CA PHE A 222 5.95 -13.50 -15.69
C PHE A 222 6.66 -13.24 -14.37
N ILE A 223 7.08 -12.00 -14.14
CA ILE A 223 7.89 -11.60 -12.99
C ILE A 223 7.21 -10.41 -12.30
N SER A 224 7.01 -10.51 -10.98
CA SER A 224 6.60 -9.36 -10.19
C SER A 224 7.83 -8.51 -9.87
N LEU A 225 7.79 -7.24 -10.23
CA LEU A 225 8.80 -6.26 -9.88
C LEU A 225 8.39 -5.53 -8.60
N ALA A 226 9.24 -5.58 -7.58
CA ALA A 226 9.07 -4.81 -6.35
C ALA A 226 9.27 -3.31 -6.58
N ALA A 227 8.92 -2.50 -5.60
CA ALA A 227 9.32 -1.10 -5.57
C ALA A 227 10.86 -1.00 -5.53
N GLY A 228 11.43 -0.08 -6.31
CA GLY A 228 12.88 0.08 -6.43
C GLY A 228 13.47 -0.51 -7.70
N THR A 229 14.78 -0.79 -7.65
CA THR A 229 15.52 -1.41 -8.75
C THR A 229 15.52 -2.92 -8.56
N ASN A 230 15.03 -3.65 -9.58
CA ASN A 230 14.94 -5.10 -9.61
C ASN A 230 16.04 -5.67 -10.50
N ILE A 231 16.61 -6.80 -10.10
CA ILE A 231 17.58 -7.55 -10.92
C ILE A 231 16.83 -8.69 -11.59
N VAL A 232 16.88 -8.71 -12.92
CA VAL A 232 16.23 -9.74 -13.74
C VAL A 232 17.31 -10.58 -14.42
N GLN A 233 17.29 -11.89 -14.16
CA GLN A 233 18.18 -12.86 -14.79
C GLN A 233 17.72 -13.13 -16.22
N LEU A 234 18.66 -13.09 -17.15
CA LEU A 234 18.41 -13.27 -18.58
C LEU A 234 18.85 -14.65 -19.05
N ASP A 235 18.17 -15.13 -20.06
CA ASP A 235 18.56 -16.35 -20.79
C ASP A 235 19.75 -16.04 -21.70
N LYS A 236 20.90 -16.60 -21.39
CA LYS A 236 22.13 -16.41 -22.17
C LYS A 236 22.07 -17.04 -23.57
N THR A 237 21.19 -17.98 -23.79
CA THR A 237 21.05 -18.67 -25.09
C THR A 237 20.22 -17.86 -26.09
N ALA A 238 19.38 -16.93 -25.58
CA ALA A 238 18.57 -16.09 -26.42
C ALA A 238 19.39 -15.02 -27.16
N ALA A 239 19.04 -14.77 -28.40
CA ALA A 239 19.63 -13.71 -29.21
C ALA A 239 18.98 -12.35 -28.95
N GLN A 240 17.70 -12.35 -28.58
CA GLN A 240 16.92 -11.13 -28.30
C GLN A 240 16.06 -11.31 -27.04
N HIS A 241 15.87 -10.23 -26.32
CA HIS A 241 15.13 -10.14 -25.06
C HIS A 241 14.06 -9.06 -25.17
N ASP A 242 12.82 -9.41 -24.90
CA ASP A 242 11.67 -8.53 -24.93
C ASP A 242 11.15 -8.33 -23.50
N PHE A 243 11.10 -7.10 -23.05
CA PHE A 243 10.66 -6.71 -21.72
C PHE A 243 9.39 -5.89 -21.87
N ILE A 244 8.28 -6.37 -21.31
CA ILE A 244 6.98 -5.67 -21.29
C ILE A 244 6.63 -5.44 -19.83
N VAL A 245 6.90 -4.24 -19.33
CA VAL A 245 6.53 -3.82 -17.98
C VAL A 245 5.11 -3.31 -17.99
N GLN A 246 4.26 -3.89 -17.16
CA GLN A 246 2.83 -3.55 -17.07
C GLN A 246 2.54 -2.78 -15.80
N LYS A 247 1.97 -1.60 -15.94
CA LYS A 247 1.53 -0.77 -14.81
C LYS A 247 0.40 0.16 -15.24
N TRP A 248 -0.63 0.27 -14.41
CA TRP A 248 -1.77 1.16 -14.60
C TRP A 248 -2.40 1.04 -16.00
N GLY A 249 -2.65 -0.24 -16.42
CA GLY A 249 -3.30 -0.57 -17.69
C GLY A 249 -2.48 -0.29 -18.95
N ARG A 250 -1.18 -0.01 -18.79
CA ARG A 250 -0.28 0.25 -19.91
C ARG A 250 0.89 -0.73 -19.93
N ASP A 251 1.36 -0.99 -21.15
CA ASP A 251 2.51 -1.82 -21.45
C ASP A 251 3.67 -0.92 -21.91
N TYR A 252 4.78 -0.97 -21.18
CA TYR A 252 6.03 -0.27 -21.51
C TYR A 252 7.01 -1.31 -22.04
N THR A 253 7.26 -1.29 -23.36
CA THR A 253 8.02 -2.35 -24.04
C THR A 253 9.41 -1.90 -24.44
N LYS A 254 10.41 -2.75 -24.21
CA LYS A 254 11.77 -2.64 -24.77
C LYS A 254 12.22 -3.98 -25.30
N ARG A 255 12.68 -4.01 -26.54
CA ARG A 255 13.38 -5.14 -27.13
C ARG A 255 14.86 -4.84 -27.21
N ILE A 256 15.71 -5.75 -26.72
CA ILE A 256 17.16 -5.56 -26.61
C ILE A 256 17.85 -6.80 -27.18
N ALA A 257 18.75 -6.60 -28.13
CA ALA A 257 19.59 -7.69 -28.60
C ALA A 257 20.61 -8.08 -27.50
N LYS A 258 21.01 -9.33 -27.47
CA LYS A 258 21.99 -9.84 -26.49
C LYS A 258 23.26 -8.99 -26.46
N THR A 259 23.73 -8.54 -27.61
CA THR A 259 24.94 -7.71 -27.79
C THR A 259 24.80 -6.31 -27.22
N ASP A 260 23.58 -5.83 -27.06
CA ASP A 260 23.28 -4.45 -26.62
C ASP A 260 22.94 -4.38 -25.12
N ILE A 261 22.98 -5.52 -24.44
CA ILE A 261 22.71 -5.61 -23.00
C ILE A 261 23.84 -4.95 -22.23
N ARG A 262 23.48 -3.99 -21.38
CA ARG A 262 24.38 -3.31 -20.45
C ARG A 262 24.02 -3.72 -19.03
N THR A 263 24.84 -4.57 -18.42
CA THR A 263 24.61 -5.11 -17.07
C THR A 263 24.81 -4.08 -15.96
N ASP A 264 25.56 -3.01 -16.24
CA ASP A 264 25.83 -1.87 -15.36
C ASP A 264 24.68 -0.86 -15.34
N ALA A 265 23.88 -0.81 -16.42
CA ALA A 265 22.81 0.18 -16.59
C ALA A 265 21.52 -0.22 -15.88
N VAL A 266 20.76 0.80 -15.44
CA VAL A 266 19.37 0.62 -14.99
C VAL A 266 18.43 0.94 -16.15
N TYR A 267 17.67 -0.05 -16.59
CA TYR A 267 16.64 0.12 -17.61
C TYR A 267 15.36 0.66 -16.97
N VAL A 268 15.03 1.89 -17.27
CA VAL A 268 13.83 2.55 -16.76
C VAL A 268 12.68 2.31 -17.73
N PHE A 269 11.56 1.84 -17.19
CA PHE A 269 10.29 1.63 -17.91
C PHE A 269 9.24 2.60 -17.38
N GLY A 270 8.56 3.26 -18.27
CA GLY A 270 7.51 4.25 -17.98
C GLY A 270 7.58 5.40 -18.98
N GLU A 271 6.58 6.24 -18.91
CA GLU A 271 6.43 7.42 -19.74
C GLU A 271 5.79 8.55 -18.96
N GLU A 272 5.73 9.73 -19.56
CA GLU A 272 4.92 10.84 -19.05
C GLU A 272 3.47 10.68 -19.53
N LYS A 273 2.50 10.90 -18.63
CA LYS A 273 1.08 10.96 -18.95
C LYS A 273 0.40 12.15 -18.27
N GLU A 274 -0.69 12.62 -18.85
CA GLU A 274 -1.51 13.65 -18.22
C GLU A 274 -2.21 13.12 -16.97
N ALA A 275 -2.35 13.99 -15.96
CA ALA A 275 -3.11 13.68 -14.76
C ALA A 275 -4.62 13.82 -15.03
N LYS A 276 -5.42 12.85 -14.61
CA LYS A 276 -6.87 13.00 -14.54
C LYS A 276 -7.22 14.04 -13.48
N LYS A 277 -8.19 14.88 -13.79
CA LYS A 277 -8.69 15.89 -12.85
C LYS A 277 -9.91 15.39 -12.12
N LEU A 278 -9.81 15.35 -10.81
CA LEU A 278 -10.95 15.02 -9.94
C LEU A 278 -12.01 16.13 -10.08
N ARG A 279 -13.22 15.76 -10.53
CA ARG A 279 -14.34 16.70 -10.71
C ARG A 279 -15.28 16.70 -9.53
N SER A 280 -15.49 15.55 -8.92
CA SER A 280 -16.27 15.48 -7.69
C SER A 280 -15.99 14.21 -6.90
N GLU A 281 -16.31 14.29 -5.62
CA GLU A 281 -16.36 13.14 -4.72
C GLU A 281 -17.66 13.17 -3.91
N ILE A 282 -18.27 12.00 -3.70
CA ILE A 282 -19.50 11.85 -2.91
C ILE A 282 -19.19 10.94 -1.74
N THR A 283 -19.32 11.45 -0.52
CA THR A 283 -19.12 10.67 0.69
C THR A 283 -20.47 10.26 1.28
N SER A 284 -20.59 8.98 1.57
CA SER A 284 -21.76 8.36 2.19
C SER A 284 -21.36 7.69 3.50
N ARG A 285 -22.25 7.67 4.48
CA ARG A 285 -22.08 6.98 5.76
C ARG A 285 -22.94 5.74 5.83
N TRP A 286 -22.41 4.68 6.39
CA TRP A 286 -23.15 3.45 6.68
C TRP A 286 -24.08 3.65 7.87
N ASP A 287 -25.38 3.39 7.72
CA ASP A 287 -26.40 3.59 8.78
C ASP A 287 -26.81 2.27 9.47
N GLY A 288 -26.16 1.16 9.14
CA GLY A 288 -26.49 -0.18 9.60
C GLY A 288 -27.11 -1.07 8.50
N ASN A 289 -27.75 -0.48 7.47
CA ASN A 289 -28.38 -1.18 6.37
C ASN A 289 -27.84 -0.78 4.99
N GLN A 290 -27.56 0.50 4.80
CA GLN A 290 -27.14 1.05 3.51
C GLN A 290 -26.23 2.27 3.68
N TYR A 291 -25.54 2.63 2.59
CA TYR A 291 -24.79 3.88 2.53
C TYR A 291 -25.73 5.03 2.18
N LYS A 292 -25.81 6.05 3.06
CA LYS A 292 -26.55 7.29 2.80
C LYS A 292 -25.58 8.41 2.50
N ALA A 293 -25.77 9.09 1.36
CA ALA A 293 -24.93 10.23 0.98
C ALA A 293 -25.07 11.36 2.02
N GLU A 294 -23.94 11.81 2.55
CA GLU A 294 -23.86 12.91 3.54
C GLU A 294 -23.33 14.19 2.91
N SER A 295 -22.31 14.07 2.03
CA SER A 295 -21.65 15.21 1.43
C SER A 295 -21.22 14.94 -0.01
N LYS A 296 -21.05 16.04 -0.75
CA LYS A 296 -20.44 16.05 -2.08
C LYS A 296 -19.49 17.23 -2.16
N ASN A 297 -18.25 16.97 -2.60
CA ASN A 297 -17.32 18.02 -2.99
C ASN A 297 -17.25 18.09 -4.51
N SER A 298 -17.26 19.29 -5.08
CA SER A 298 -17.12 19.53 -6.52
C SER A 298 -15.93 20.42 -6.77
N TYR A 299 -15.15 20.09 -7.79
CA TYR A 299 -13.88 20.72 -8.14
C TYR A 299 -13.98 21.35 -9.54
N LEU A 300 -13.80 22.64 -9.64
CA LEU A 300 -13.84 23.42 -10.87
C LEU A 300 -12.44 23.89 -11.22
N TYR A 301 -12.10 23.79 -12.50
CA TYR A 301 -10.79 24.17 -13.03
C TYR A 301 -10.91 25.28 -14.06
N ASN A 302 -9.90 26.14 -14.14
CA ASN A 302 -9.80 27.15 -15.19
C ASN A 302 -9.28 26.53 -16.52
N GLY A 303 -9.20 27.33 -17.57
CA GLY A 303 -8.73 26.90 -18.89
C GLY A 303 -7.27 26.41 -18.93
N LYS A 304 -6.45 26.78 -17.94
CA LYS A 304 -5.08 26.26 -17.75
C LYS A 304 -5.06 24.95 -16.96
N GLY A 305 -6.21 24.51 -16.46
CA GLY A 305 -6.33 23.32 -15.64
C GLY A 305 -5.96 23.49 -14.18
N GLN A 306 -5.84 24.71 -13.70
CA GLN A 306 -5.62 25.03 -12.29
C GLN A 306 -6.96 25.01 -11.54
N LEU A 307 -6.96 24.58 -10.29
CA LEU A 307 -8.15 24.51 -9.44
C LEU A 307 -8.70 25.92 -9.18
N LEU A 308 -9.90 26.20 -9.67
CA LEU A 308 -10.54 27.50 -9.54
C LEU A 308 -11.45 27.61 -8.32
N LYS A 309 -12.20 26.54 -8.05
CA LYS A 309 -13.19 26.52 -6.97
C LYS A 309 -13.39 25.12 -6.41
N ILE A 310 -13.61 25.02 -5.10
CA ILE A 310 -14.17 23.84 -4.44
C ILE A 310 -15.51 24.22 -3.85
N GLU A 311 -16.54 23.40 -4.08
CA GLU A 311 -17.83 23.50 -3.43
C GLU A 311 -18.07 22.32 -2.53
N TYR A 312 -18.37 22.58 -1.26
CA TYR A 312 -18.68 21.61 -0.23
C TYR A 312 -20.19 21.60 -0.01
N MET A 313 -20.85 20.55 -0.50
CA MET A 313 -22.29 20.38 -0.39
C MET A 313 -22.62 19.41 0.74
N LEU A 314 -23.55 19.79 1.58
CA LEU A 314 -24.13 18.96 2.65
C LEU A 314 -25.62 18.78 2.41
N LYS A 315 -26.25 17.88 3.18
CA LYS A 315 -27.71 17.74 3.24
C LYS A 315 -28.27 18.49 4.44
N LYS A 316 -29.35 19.22 4.24
CA LYS A 316 -30.10 19.86 5.34
C LYS A 316 -30.71 18.80 6.25
N ALA A 317 -30.61 19.02 7.56
CA ALA A 317 -31.20 18.12 8.54
C ALA A 317 -32.74 18.12 8.49
N SER A 318 -33.34 19.21 8.02
CA SER A 318 -34.79 19.39 7.98
C SER A 318 -35.51 18.54 6.94
N ASP A 319 -34.96 18.44 5.73
CA ASP A 319 -35.62 17.84 4.56
C ASP A 319 -34.71 16.98 3.70
N GLY A 320 -33.41 16.89 4.05
CA GLY A 320 -32.41 16.15 3.29
C GLY A 320 -32.02 16.79 1.95
N SER A 321 -32.49 18.02 1.65
CA SER A 321 -32.11 18.71 0.41
C SER A 321 -30.63 19.12 0.43
N PRO A 322 -29.92 19.05 -0.72
CA PRO A 322 -28.54 19.48 -0.80
C PRO A 322 -28.43 21.01 -0.75
N PHE A 323 -27.41 21.53 -0.08
CA PHE A 323 -27.04 22.93 -0.09
C PHE A 323 -25.52 23.10 -0.06
N ILE A 324 -25.02 24.23 -0.54
CA ILE A 324 -23.60 24.58 -0.47
C ILE A 324 -23.34 25.13 0.93
N ALA A 325 -22.67 24.33 1.76
CA ALA A 325 -22.30 24.72 3.12
C ALA A 325 -21.07 25.64 3.14
N LYS A 326 -20.13 25.40 2.22
CA LYS A 326 -18.88 26.15 2.08
C LYS A 326 -18.43 26.13 0.63
N SER A 327 -17.74 27.18 0.19
CA SER A 327 -16.95 27.15 -1.03
C SER A 327 -15.59 27.83 -0.83
N GLU A 328 -14.61 27.44 -1.61
CA GLU A 328 -13.28 28.03 -1.65
C GLU A 328 -12.96 28.44 -3.08
N MET A 329 -12.49 29.67 -3.28
CA MET A 329 -12.09 30.22 -4.58
C MET A 329 -10.60 30.52 -4.56
N PHE A 330 -9.90 30.05 -5.58
CA PHE A 330 -8.45 30.10 -5.72
C PHE A 330 -8.02 31.23 -6.63
N GLU A 331 -7.13 32.07 -6.15
CA GLU A 331 -6.48 33.14 -6.90
C GLU A 331 -5.01 32.79 -7.12
N TYR A 332 -4.51 33.06 -8.32
CA TYR A 332 -3.17 32.68 -8.76
C TYR A 332 -2.33 33.90 -9.12
N ALA A 333 -1.06 33.90 -8.68
CA ALA A 333 -0.02 34.77 -9.19
C ALA A 333 1.17 33.91 -9.66
N ASN A 334 1.66 34.16 -10.88
CA ASN A 334 2.78 33.39 -11.46
C ASN A 334 2.57 31.86 -11.40
N ASP A 335 1.38 31.41 -11.76
CA ASP A 335 0.93 30.00 -11.74
C ASP A 335 0.95 29.31 -10.37
N LYS A 336 1.07 30.07 -9.27
CA LYS A 336 0.99 29.59 -7.88
C LYS A 336 -0.25 30.16 -7.19
N VAL A 337 -0.84 29.36 -6.30
CA VAL A 337 -1.97 29.83 -5.48
C VAL A 337 -1.47 30.92 -4.54
N GLU A 338 -1.89 32.15 -4.77
CA GLU A 338 -1.57 33.30 -3.89
C GLU A 338 -2.55 33.41 -2.74
N LYS A 339 -3.83 33.14 -3.04
CA LYS A 339 -4.91 33.33 -2.08
C LYS A 339 -6.04 32.32 -2.29
N ILE A 340 -6.67 31.92 -1.21
CA ILE A 340 -7.91 31.15 -1.21
C ILE A 340 -8.94 31.94 -0.41
N ASN A 341 -10.03 32.38 -1.05
CA ASN A 341 -11.16 33.02 -0.40
C ASN A 341 -12.17 31.96 0.00
N ALA A 342 -12.57 31.94 1.27
CA ALA A 342 -13.58 31.05 1.81
C ALA A 342 -14.93 31.75 1.95
N TYR A 343 -15.99 31.05 1.56
CA TYR A 343 -17.37 31.50 1.66
C TYR A 343 -18.20 30.43 2.36
N GLY A 344 -19.06 30.84 3.27
CA GLY A 344 -20.04 30.00 3.93
C GLY A 344 -21.34 29.85 3.12
N GLU A 345 -22.39 29.42 3.79
CA GLU A 345 -23.74 29.31 3.24
C GLU A 345 -24.18 30.66 2.63
N ASN A 346 -24.94 30.60 1.54
CA ASN A 346 -25.40 31.76 0.79
C ASN A 346 -24.29 32.65 0.23
N ASN A 347 -23.12 32.09 0.02
CA ASN A 347 -21.96 32.78 -0.55
C ASN A 347 -21.46 33.97 0.30
N VAL A 348 -21.65 33.90 1.61
CA VAL A 348 -21.15 34.89 2.55
C VAL A 348 -19.65 34.67 2.74
N PHE A 349 -18.85 35.71 2.50
CA PHE A 349 -17.40 35.66 2.72
C PHE A 349 -17.11 35.36 4.21
N THR A 350 -16.24 34.38 4.51
CA THR A 350 -15.91 33.97 5.87
C THR A 350 -14.44 34.16 6.23
N GLY A 351 -13.58 34.36 5.24
CA GLY A 351 -12.16 34.58 5.46
C GLY A 351 -11.32 34.26 4.25
N ALA A 352 -10.01 34.44 4.37
CA ALA A 352 -9.06 34.15 3.32
C ALA A 352 -7.79 33.49 3.88
N THR A 353 -7.16 32.68 3.05
CA THR A 353 -5.83 32.09 3.31
C THR A 353 -4.86 32.63 2.24
N LEU A 354 -3.78 33.27 2.65
CA LEU A 354 -2.73 33.81 1.79
C LEU A 354 -1.48 32.93 1.89
N PHE A 355 -0.80 32.74 0.78
CA PHE A 355 0.42 31.94 0.67
C PHE A 355 1.61 32.80 0.28
N GLY A 356 2.68 32.74 1.07
CA GLY A 356 3.99 33.28 0.72
C GLY A 356 4.91 32.15 0.23
N TYR A 357 5.82 32.50 -0.70
CA TYR A 357 6.74 31.54 -1.30
C TYR A 357 8.18 32.02 -1.16
N ASN A 358 9.11 31.08 -0.94
CA ASN A 358 10.53 31.35 -0.98
C ASN A 358 11.06 31.38 -2.42
N ALA A 359 12.35 31.72 -2.60
CA ALA A 359 12.98 31.78 -3.92
C ALA A 359 12.96 30.44 -4.68
N ALA A 360 12.90 29.31 -3.98
CA ALA A 360 12.76 27.98 -4.58
C ALA A 360 11.30 27.65 -4.96
N GLY A 361 10.36 28.56 -4.75
CA GLY A 361 8.95 28.38 -5.07
C GLY A 361 8.18 27.50 -4.12
N LYS A 362 8.72 27.19 -2.93
CA LYS A 362 8.04 26.44 -1.87
C LYS A 362 7.32 27.41 -0.92
N VAL A 363 6.14 27.01 -0.44
CA VAL A 363 5.38 27.80 0.54
C VAL A 363 6.23 27.97 1.81
N ASN A 364 6.50 29.20 2.21
CA ASN A 364 7.25 29.51 3.45
C ASN A 364 6.43 30.25 4.49
N ARG A 365 5.25 30.74 4.10
CA ARG A 365 4.29 31.38 5.03
C ARG A 365 2.88 31.11 4.59
N ILE A 366 2.00 30.89 5.56
CA ILE A 366 0.55 30.82 5.36
C ILE A 366 -0.07 31.81 6.37
N THR A 367 -0.98 32.66 5.91
CA THR A 367 -1.73 33.56 6.78
C THR A 367 -3.21 33.28 6.58
N GLU A 368 -3.89 32.85 7.63
CA GLU A 368 -5.35 32.69 7.65
C GLU A 368 -5.95 33.92 8.32
N ASP A 369 -6.85 34.59 7.64
CA ASP A 369 -7.56 35.78 8.13
C ASP A 369 -9.07 35.47 8.13
N ILE A 370 -9.62 35.34 9.33
CA ILE A 370 -11.04 35.04 9.54
C ILE A 370 -11.79 36.36 9.80
N LEU A 371 -12.97 36.48 9.27
CA LEU A 371 -13.78 37.73 9.26
C LEU A 371 -14.05 38.32 10.67
N ASN A 372 -13.90 37.53 11.73
CA ASN A 372 -14.05 37.98 13.12
C ASN A 372 -12.78 38.65 13.69
N GLY A 373 -11.77 38.92 12.88
CA GLY A 373 -10.50 39.51 13.29
C GLY A 373 -9.50 38.50 13.86
N THR A 374 -9.82 37.19 13.82
CA THR A 374 -8.87 36.15 14.21
C THR A 374 -7.90 35.91 13.06
N LYS A 375 -6.62 36.04 13.34
CA LYS A 375 -5.55 35.80 12.38
C LYS A 375 -4.63 34.71 12.88
N THR A 376 -4.31 33.79 11.99
CA THR A 376 -3.31 32.74 12.23
C THR A 376 -2.17 32.90 11.22
N ASP A 377 -0.97 33.09 11.73
CA ASP A 377 0.24 33.08 10.91
C ASP A 377 0.97 31.75 11.10
N VAL A 378 1.36 31.12 9.99
CA VAL A 378 2.10 29.87 9.98
C VAL A 378 3.42 30.07 9.24
N ALA A 379 4.53 29.95 9.93
CA ALA A 379 5.85 29.89 9.31
C ALA A 379 6.16 28.44 8.93
N VAL A 380 6.60 28.24 7.67
CA VAL A 380 6.92 26.91 7.12
C VAL A 380 8.40 26.82 6.87
N THR A 381 9.06 25.83 7.45
CA THR A 381 10.50 25.58 7.30
C THR A 381 10.70 24.18 6.72
N TYR A 382 11.53 24.07 5.69
CA TYR A 382 11.93 22.81 5.07
C TYR A 382 13.31 22.41 5.54
N HIS A 383 13.42 21.24 6.15
CA HIS A 383 14.67 20.63 6.52
C HIS A 383 15.09 19.64 5.44
N GLY A 384 16.37 19.65 5.09
CA GLY A 384 16.92 18.73 4.08
C GLY A 384 16.75 17.26 4.49
N ALA A 385 16.88 16.37 3.50
CA ALA A 385 16.84 14.94 3.77
C ALA A 385 18.06 14.53 4.64
N ASN A 386 17.81 13.68 5.64
CA ASN A 386 18.85 13.01 6.42
C ASN A 386 19.53 11.88 5.61
N ALA A 387 20.45 11.14 6.23
CA ALA A 387 21.15 10.01 5.60
C ALA A 387 20.19 8.90 5.09
N ASP A 388 19.01 8.76 5.71
CA ASP A 388 17.99 7.80 5.32
C ASP A 388 17.04 8.34 4.23
N GLY A 389 17.30 9.56 3.73
CA GLY A 389 16.46 10.22 2.73
C GLY A 389 15.14 10.78 3.29
N ILE A 390 14.97 10.83 4.60
CA ILE A 390 13.81 11.40 5.27
C ILE A 390 13.96 12.93 5.32
N SER A 391 12.99 13.64 4.77
CA SER A 391 12.88 15.09 4.90
C SER A 391 11.83 15.47 5.94
N GLU A 392 12.01 16.64 6.57
CA GLU A 392 11.08 17.16 7.55
C GLU A 392 10.57 18.55 7.13
N ILE A 393 9.30 18.79 7.36
CA ILE A 393 8.70 20.13 7.25
C ILE A 393 8.19 20.51 8.63
N SER A 394 8.65 21.64 9.16
CA SER A 394 8.14 22.19 10.39
C SER A 394 7.23 23.40 10.12
N LEU A 395 6.13 23.48 10.87
CA LEU A 395 5.15 24.55 10.78
C LEU A 395 4.96 25.14 12.17
N ARG A 396 5.17 26.44 12.27
CA ARG A 396 5.01 27.17 13.52
C ARG A 396 3.79 28.09 13.42
N TYR A 397 2.77 27.78 14.18
CA TYR A 397 1.54 28.54 14.27
C TYR A 397 1.62 29.60 15.33
N SER A 398 1.16 30.81 15.01
CA SER A 398 1.01 31.93 15.92
C SER A 398 -0.41 32.50 15.73
N TYR A 399 -1.16 32.57 16.82
CA TYR A 399 -2.56 32.99 16.80
C TYR A 399 -2.69 34.42 17.37
N SER A 400 -3.40 35.30 16.68
CA SER A 400 -3.53 36.72 17.10
C SER A 400 -4.29 36.93 18.43
N HIS A 401 -5.10 35.95 18.85
CA HIS A 401 -5.96 36.04 20.00
C HIS A 401 -5.49 35.24 21.23
N THR A 402 -4.37 34.52 21.12
CA THR A 402 -3.81 33.74 22.23
C THR A 402 -2.27 33.82 22.22
N SER A 403 -1.67 33.56 23.37
CA SER A 403 -0.23 33.38 23.49
C SER A 403 0.23 31.95 23.15
N ILE A 404 -0.69 31.08 22.70
CA ILE A 404 -0.39 29.70 22.39
C ILE A 404 0.38 29.63 21.07
N ILE A 405 1.50 28.93 21.08
CA ILE A 405 2.27 28.58 19.91
C ILE A 405 2.15 27.08 19.72
N MET A 406 1.86 26.66 18.50
CA MET A 406 1.88 25.25 18.14
C MET A 406 2.99 25.02 17.12
N ASN A 407 3.86 24.08 17.40
CA ASN A 407 4.83 23.56 16.45
C ASN A 407 4.31 22.23 15.92
N TYR A 408 4.33 22.07 14.60
CA TYR A 408 3.87 20.88 13.92
C TYR A 408 4.95 20.39 12.98
N TYR A 409 5.29 19.11 13.07
CA TYR A 409 6.37 18.48 12.33
C TYR A 409 5.80 17.38 11.45
N GLN A 410 6.14 17.41 10.17
CA GLN A 410 5.77 16.39 9.19
C GLN A 410 7.02 15.73 8.65
N ARG A 411 7.07 14.40 8.66
CA ARG A 411 8.17 13.63 8.08
C ARG A 411 7.73 12.96 6.80
N TRP A 412 8.57 13.08 5.79
CA TRP A 412 8.31 12.62 4.43
C TRP A 412 9.39 11.61 4.02
N ASN A 413 8.97 10.50 3.43
CA ASN A 413 9.87 9.49 2.89
C ASN A 413 10.34 9.85 1.47
N THR A 414 11.31 9.08 0.94
CA THR A 414 11.86 9.26 -0.41
C THR A 414 10.82 9.09 -1.53
N ALA A 415 9.75 8.36 -1.27
CA ALA A 415 8.63 8.21 -2.21
C ALA A 415 7.75 9.47 -2.30
N GLY A 416 7.96 10.48 -1.46
CA GLY A 416 7.17 11.72 -1.41
C GLY A 416 5.84 11.57 -0.69
N ASN A 417 5.77 10.65 0.29
CA ASN A 417 4.62 10.46 1.16
C ASN A 417 4.96 10.88 2.60
N ARG A 418 4.05 11.59 3.25
CA ARG A 418 4.15 11.91 4.66
C ARG A 418 3.85 10.65 5.49
N PHE A 419 4.85 10.10 6.16
CA PHE A 419 4.69 8.85 6.93
C PHE A 419 4.47 9.07 8.42
N SER A 420 4.86 10.24 8.98
CA SER A 420 4.54 10.60 10.35
C SER A 420 4.34 12.09 10.53
N GLU A 421 3.64 12.45 11.58
CA GLU A 421 3.48 13.81 12.04
C GLU A 421 3.49 13.88 13.56
N ASN A 422 3.88 15.03 14.09
CA ASN A 422 3.81 15.33 15.52
C ASN A 422 3.50 16.82 15.70
N SER A 423 2.64 17.15 16.65
CA SER A 423 2.40 18.53 17.07
C SER A 423 2.70 18.72 18.55
N GLN A 424 3.22 19.87 18.89
CA GLN A 424 3.50 20.27 20.26
C GLN A 424 3.00 21.69 20.48
N THR A 425 2.13 21.84 21.43
CA THR A 425 1.63 23.16 21.86
C THR A 425 2.38 23.66 23.08
N SER A 426 2.47 24.98 23.23
CA SER A 426 3.13 25.60 24.39
C SER A 426 2.45 25.31 25.73
N ASN A 427 1.20 24.82 25.72
CA ASN A 427 0.46 24.37 26.90
C ASN A 427 0.56 22.86 27.20
N GLY A 428 1.43 22.14 26.48
CA GLY A 428 1.76 20.73 26.75
C GLY A 428 0.86 19.70 26.05
N ASN A 429 -0.12 20.11 25.23
CA ASN A 429 -0.88 19.15 24.41
C ASN A 429 -0.03 18.69 23.22
N ASN A 430 0.05 17.39 23.03
CA ASN A 430 0.78 16.78 21.95
C ASN A 430 -0.16 15.86 21.14
N GLU A 431 -0.01 15.89 19.82
CA GLU A 431 -0.70 14.98 18.91
C GLU A 431 0.35 14.32 18.02
N GLY A 432 0.15 13.05 17.71
CA GLY A 432 1.01 12.31 16.80
C GLY A 432 0.20 11.51 15.80
N GLY A 433 0.79 11.22 14.66
CA GLY A 433 0.17 10.39 13.64
C GLY A 433 1.19 9.59 12.84
N GLU A 434 0.82 8.37 12.50
CA GLU A 434 1.57 7.49 11.59
C GLU A 434 0.68 7.13 10.41
N TYR A 435 1.29 7.03 9.23
CA TYR A 435 0.60 6.89 7.96
C TYR A 435 1.26 5.84 7.08
N SER A 436 0.44 5.00 6.45
CA SER A 436 0.87 4.03 5.44
C SER A 436 0.16 4.30 4.12
N TYR A 437 0.86 4.05 3.02
CA TYR A 437 0.39 4.37 1.68
C TYR A 437 0.51 3.17 0.75
N ASP A 438 -0.36 3.15 -0.27
CA ASP A 438 -0.25 2.22 -1.38
C ASP A 438 0.78 2.72 -2.44
N HIS A 439 0.71 2.16 -3.64
CA HIS A 439 1.54 2.56 -4.77
C HIS A 439 0.71 3.08 -5.97
N ASN A 440 -0.52 3.55 -5.70
CA ASN A 440 -1.41 4.08 -6.72
C ASN A 440 -1.49 5.60 -6.66
N ILE A 441 -2.16 6.19 -7.62
CA ILE A 441 -2.19 7.63 -7.82
C ILE A 441 -3.16 8.27 -6.84
N ASN A 442 -2.67 9.22 -6.05
CA ASN A 442 -3.53 10.08 -5.24
C ASN A 442 -4.00 11.28 -6.09
N PRO A 443 -5.31 11.41 -6.36
CA PRO A 443 -5.82 12.49 -7.22
C PRO A 443 -5.56 13.89 -6.65
N TYR A 444 -5.49 14.02 -5.34
CA TYR A 444 -5.24 15.32 -4.67
C TYR A 444 -3.80 15.81 -4.88
N ALA A 445 -2.84 14.93 -5.11
CA ALA A 445 -1.46 15.30 -5.41
C ALA A 445 -1.33 16.08 -6.74
N HIS A 446 -2.35 16.01 -7.61
CA HIS A 446 -2.38 16.66 -8.92
C HIS A 446 -3.23 17.94 -8.95
N MET A 447 -3.76 18.38 -7.81
CA MET A 447 -4.57 19.58 -7.74
C MET A 447 -3.76 20.88 -7.63
N ASN A 448 -2.44 20.76 -7.45
CA ASN A 448 -1.56 21.88 -7.15
C ASN A 448 -2.04 22.76 -5.98
N TRP A 449 -2.64 22.12 -5.00
CA TRP A 449 -3.18 22.78 -3.81
C TRP A 449 -2.10 22.80 -2.71
N PRO A 450 -1.64 23.97 -2.25
CA PRO A 450 -0.55 24.08 -1.30
C PRO A 450 -0.92 23.71 0.14
N ASN A 451 -1.92 22.87 0.33
CA ASN A 451 -2.39 22.48 1.65
C ASN A 451 -1.48 21.41 2.30
N LEU A 452 -0.50 21.87 3.06
CA LEU A 452 0.46 21.03 3.78
C LEU A 452 -0.13 20.26 4.97
N PHE A 453 -1.36 20.56 5.38
CA PHE A 453 -1.98 19.98 6.56
C PHE A 453 -2.76 18.71 6.31
N LEU A 454 -3.13 18.45 5.07
CA LEU A 454 -3.91 17.27 4.72
C LEU A 454 -2.99 16.13 4.29
N SER A 455 -3.25 14.94 4.79
CA SER A 455 -2.65 13.69 4.31
C SER A 455 -2.85 13.46 2.79
N ASN A 456 -3.80 14.18 2.21
CA ASN A 456 -4.15 14.14 0.80
C ASN A 456 -3.07 14.66 -0.15
N THR A 457 -2.07 15.41 0.35
CA THR A 457 -0.96 15.93 -0.48
C THR A 457 0.14 14.91 -0.75
N SER A 458 0.12 13.76 -0.10
CA SER A 458 1.03 12.66 -0.41
C SER A 458 0.81 12.14 -1.83
N LYS A 459 1.86 11.65 -2.49
CA LYS A 459 1.77 11.15 -3.88
C LYS A 459 0.83 9.96 -4.02
N ASN A 460 0.81 9.09 -3.02
CA ASN A 460 0.05 7.85 -3.02
C ASN A 460 -1.16 7.94 -2.08
N ASN A 461 -2.08 7.00 -2.22
CA ASN A 461 -3.30 6.97 -1.41
C ASN A 461 -3.00 6.40 -0.02
N LEU A 462 -3.59 7.02 1.00
CA LEU A 462 -3.47 6.63 2.39
C LEU A 462 -4.24 5.32 2.63
N VAL A 463 -3.57 4.26 3.10
CA VAL A 463 -4.23 2.95 3.38
C VAL A 463 -4.41 2.68 4.87
N ALA A 464 -3.58 3.29 5.72
CA ALA A 464 -3.76 3.24 7.16
C ALA A 464 -3.30 4.53 7.81
N GLN A 465 -3.98 4.92 8.87
CA GLN A 465 -3.63 6.06 9.72
C GLN A 465 -3.89 5.69 11.17
N GLN A 466 -2.91 5.99 12.01
CA GLN A 466 -3.04 5.92 13.46
C GLN A 466 -2.80 7.31 14.02
N ARG A 467 -3.71 7.81 14.85
CA ARG A 467 -3.59 9.10 15.53
C ARG A 467 -3.65 8.91 17.03
N SER A 468 -2.71 9.54 17.73
CA SER A 468 -2.60 9.57 19.18
C SER A 468 -2.72 11.01 19.66
N TYR A 469 -3.61 11.26 20.60
CA TYR A 469 -3.77 12.54 21.26
C TYR A 469 -3.35 12.39 22.72
N TYR A 470 -2.35 13.17 23.12
CA TYR A 470 -1.84 13.21 24.49
C TYR A 470 -2.29 14.53 25.13
N GLY A 471 -3.27 14.45 26.01
CA GLY A 471 -3.82 15.60 26.72
C GLY A 471 -4.81 15.16 27.79
N SER A 472 -5.64 16.08 28.27
CA SER A 472 -6.61 15.82 29.34
C SER A 472 -7.64 14.72 29.00
N TYR A 473 -7.84 14.42 27.72
CA TYR A 473 -8.71 13.36 27.20
C TYR A 473 -8.00 12.62 26.07
N PRO A 474 -7.14 11.63 26.38
CA PRO A 474 -6.43 10.89 25.35
C PRO A 474 -7.42 10.10 24.51
N THR A 475 -7.52 10.43 23.23
CA THR A 475 -8.30 9.68 22.25
C THR A 475 -7.36 9.15 21.18
N ASN A 476 -7.34 7.82 21.04
CA ASN A 476 -6.56 7.17 20.01
C ASN A 476 -7.52 6.57 18.97
N VAL A 477 -7.34 6.93 17.71
CA VAL A 477 -8.18 6.48 16.61
C VAL A 477 -7.32 5.85 15.53
N ALA A 478 -7.74 4.66 15.08
CA ALA A 478 -7.16 3.99 13.94
C ALA A 478 -8.13 4.05 12.75
N TYR A 479 -7.58 4.31 11.58
CA TYR A 479 -8.32 4.37 10.33
C TYR A 479 -7.73 3.35 9.37
N SER A 480 -8.58 2.60 8.68
CA SER A 480 -8.21 1.80 7.52
C SER A 480 -8.96 2.28 6.29
N PHE A 481 -8.28 2.22 5.15
CA PHE A 481 -8.75 2.74 3.88
C PHE A 481 -8.63 1.64 2.83
N GLU A 482 -9.74 1.25 2.22
CA GLU A 482 -9.79 0.25 1.15
C GLU A 482 -10.25 0.94 -0.12
N TYR A 483 -9.44 0.82 -1.18
CA TYR A 483 -9.71 1.47 -2.45
C TYR A 483 -10.06 0.47 -3.53
N LYS A 484 -10.94 0.89 -4.46
CA LYS A 484 -11.03 0.33 -5.80
C LYS A 484 -10.45 1.33 -6.78
N TYR A 485 -9.73 0.84 -7.76
CA TYR A 485 -9.03 1.65 -8.76
C TYR A 485 -9.58 1.41 -10.14
N ASP A 486 -9.50 2.42 -11.01
CA ASP A 486 -9.62 2.22 -12.43
C ASP A 486 -8.34 1.55 -12.99
N ASN A 487 -8.36 1.23 -14.28
CA ASN A 487 -7.22 0.60 -14.94
C ASN A 487 -5.99 1.53 -15.05
N GLU A 488 -6.15 2.83 -14.83
CA GLU A 488 -5.06 3.81 -14.86
C GLU A 488 -4.48 4.13 -13.49
N GLY A 489 -4.94 3.46 -12.43
CA GLY A 489 -4.44 3.60 -11.07
C GLY A 489 -5.05 4.73 -10.25
N TYR A 490 -6.15 5.33 -10.70
CA TYR A 490 -6.89 6.33 -9.94
C TYR A 490 -7.99 5.67 -9.11
N PRO A 491 -8.21 6.10 -7.85
CA PRO A 491 -9.29 5.56 -7.02
C PRO A 491 -10.66 5.95 -7.59
N ILE A 492 -11.54 4.97 -7.74
CA ILE A 492 -12.95 5.19 -8.10
C ILE A 492 -13.88 5.07 -6.89
N GLU A 493 -13.46 4.30 -5.88
CA GLU A 493 -14.19 4.12 -4.62
C GLU A 493 -13.20 3.98 -3.47
N LEU A 494 -13.54 4.54 -2.32
CA LEU A 494 -12.83 4.39 -1.05
C LEU A 494 -13.84 3.97 0.02
N VAL A 495 -13.53 2.91 0.76
CA VAL A 495 -14.21 2.58 2.02
C VAL A 495 -13.25 2.89 3.17
N ARG A 496 -13.67 3.78 4.06
CA ARG A 496 -12.91 4.17 5.24
C ARG A 496 -13.61 3.63 6.49
N ARG A 497 -12.85 2.88 7.32
CA ARG A 497 -13.34 2.38 8.60
C ARG A 497 -12.63 3.07 9.75
N TYR A 498 -13.41 3.48 10.72
CA TYR A 498 -12.96 4.16 11.94
C TYR A 498 -13.06 3.19 13.12
N LYS A 499 -11.97 3.03 13.85
CA LYS A 499 -11.90 2.18 15.04
C LYS A 499 -11.29 2.94 16.21
N SER A 500 -11.78 2.69 17.42
CA SER A 500 -11.07 3.06 18.63
C SER A 500 -9.77 2.26 18.69
N TYR A 501 -8.63 2.94 18.82
CA TYR A 501 -7.34 2.25 18.93
C TYR A 501 -7.22 1.46 20.24
N LEU A 502 -7.78 2.02 21.34
CA LEU A 502 -7.69 1.40 22.68
C LEU A 502 -8.53 0.14 22.80
N THR A 503 -9.73 0.13 22.23
CA THR A 503 -10.69 -0.98 22.40
C THR A 503 -10.84 -1.84 21.15
N GLY A 504 -10.30 -1.39 19.99
CA GLY A 504 -10.55 -2.03 18.70
C GLY A 504 -12.00 -1.91 18.21
N GLN A 505 -12.87 -1.26 18.98
CA GLN A 505 -14.30 -1.12 18.66
C GLN A 505 -14.48 -0.33 17.36
N HIS A 506 -15.29 -0.89 16.45
CA HIS A 506 -15.72 -0.17 15.25
C HIS A 506 -16.61 1.01 15.63
N LEU A 507 -16.28 2.20 15.11
CA LEU A 507 -17.04 3.42 15.39
C LEU A 507 -18.04 3.69 14.26
N PHE A 508 -17.56 3.81 13.03
CA PHE A 508 -18.40 3.98 11.85
C PHE A 508 -17.62 3.70 10.55
N THR A 509 -18.35 3.56 9.44
CA THR A 509 -17.79 3.37 8.10
C THR A 509 -18.32 4.44 7.16
N THR A 510 -17.45 5.01 6.33
CA THR A 510 -17.82 5.87 5.22
C THR A 510 -17.38 5.27 3.88
N LYS A 511 -18.09 5.63 2.82
CA LYS A 511 -17.74 5.31 1.44
C LYS A 511 -17.67 6.60 0.64
N THR A 512 -16.58 6.79 -0.10
CA THR A 512 -16.40 7.91 -1.04
C THR A 512 -16.31 7.37 -2.46
N VAL A 513 -17.05 7.97 -3.38
CA VAL A 513 -17.01 7.69 -4.82
C VAL A 513 -16.39 8.90 -5.51
N TYR A 514 -15.39 8.66 -6.35
CA TYR A 514 -14.64 9.66 -7.10
C TYR A 514 -15.09 9.73 -8.55
N ASN A 515 -15.22 10.94 -9.11
CA ASN A 515 -15.55 11.19 -10.53
C ASN A 515 -14.50 12.13 -11.13
N TYR A 516 -13.97 11.73 -12.30
CA TYR A 516 -12.92 12.44 -13.05
C TYR A 516 -13.44 13.14 -14.30
#